data_bf0afd094bfabcbc7d6683037a3dda73
#
_entry.id   bf0afd094bfabcbc7d6683037a3dda73
#
_cell.length_a   1.000
_cell.length_b   1.000
_cell.length_c   1.000
_cell.angle_alpha   90.00
_cell.angle_beta   90.00
_cell.angle_gamma   90.00
#
_symmetry.space_group_name_H-M   'P 1'
#
loop_
_entity.id
_entity.type
_entity.pdbx_description
1 polymer ?
#
loop_
_entity_poly.entity_id
_entity_poly.type
_entity_poly.pdbx_seq_one_letter_code
_entity_poly.pdbx_strand_id
1 'polypeptide(L)'
;KMKVDVLLGLQWGDEGKGKVVDVLTPKYDVVARFQGGPNAGHTLEFEGQKYVLRSIPSGIFQGDKVNIIGNGVVLDPALFKAEAEALEASGHPLKERLHISKKAHLILPTHRILDAAYEAAKGDAKVGTTGKGIGPTYTDKVSRNGVRVGDILHNFEQKYGAAKARHEQILKSLNYEYDLTKLEKAWMEGIEYLKQFHFVDSEHEVNNYLKDGKSVLCEGAQGTMLDIDFGSYPFVTSSNTVCAGACTGLGVAPNRIGEVFGIFKAYCTRVGAGPFPTELFDETGDKMCTLGHEFGSVTGRKRRCGWIDLVALKYSVMINGVTKLIMMKSDVLDTFDTIKACVAYKVDGEEIDYFPYDITEGVEPVYAELPGWKTDMTKMQSEDEFPEEFNAYLTFLEEQLGVEIKIVSVGPDRAQTIERYTEE
;
A
#
# COMPACT_ATOMS: atom_id res chain seq x y z
N LYS A 1 23.95 12.26 10.25
CA LYS A 1 22.80 12.04 11.12
C LYS A 1 21.87 11.03 10.47
N MET A 2 21.55 9.93 11.18
CA MET A 2 20.69 8.87 10.61
C MET A 2 19.31 9.39 10.25
N LYS A 3 18.80 8.88 9.15
CA LYS A 3 17.47 9.19 8.62
C LYS A 3 16.72 7.90 8.36
N VAL A 4 15.41 8.00 8.27
CA VAL A 4 14.59 6.88 7.82
C VAL A 4 14.48 6.90 6.31
N ASP A 5 14.38 5.73 5.69
CA ASP A 5 14.03 5.62 4.29
C ASP A 5 12.56 5.21 4.18
N VAL A 6 11.88 5.69 3.16
CA VAL A 6 10.43 5.49 2.98
C VAL A 6 10.18 4.80 1.66
N LEU A 7 9.26 3.84 1.67
CA LEU A 7 8.89 3.08 0.49
C LEU A 7 7.39 3.25 0.25
N LEU A 8 7.04 3.72 -0.94
CA LEU A 8 5.70 4.15 -1.31
C LEU A 8 5.26 3.58 -2.65
N GLY A 9 3.97 3.26 -2.76
CA GLY A 9 3.34 3.05 -4.07
C GLY A 9 3.04 4.40 -4.74
N LEU A 10 3.27 4.49 -6.03
CA LEU A 10 3.08 5.74 -6.80
C LEU A 10 1.79 5.77 -7.62
N GLN A 11 1.05 4.69 -7.66
CA GLN A 11 -0.16 4.53 -8.47
C GLN A 11 -1.40 4.32 -7.58
N TRP A 12 -2.30 3.45 -7.98
CA TRP A 12 -3.55 3.16 -7.26
C TRP A 12 -3.48 1.91 -6.38
N GLY A 13 -2.32 1.59 -5.85
CA GLY A 13 -2.10 0.39 -5.03
C GLY A 13 -1.72 -0.82 -5.88
N ASP A 14 -1.46 -1.94 -5.20
CA ASP A 14 -1.07 -3.21 -5.82
C ASP A 14 0.22 -3.14 -6.66
N GLU A 15 1.12 -2.24 -6.32
CA GLU A 15 2.40 -2.07 -7.04
C GLU A 15 3.44 -3.15 -6.69
N GLY A 16 3.21 -3.94 -5.64
CA GLY A 16 4.17 -4.97 -5.22
C GLY A 16 5.09 -4.55 -4.09
N LYS A 17 4.61 -3.68 -3.21
CA LYS A 17 5.38 -3.14 -2.08
C LYS A 17 5.98 -4.23 -1.19
N GLY A 18 5.22 -5.29 -0.89
CA GLY A 18 5.69 -6.37 -0.01
C GLY A 18 6.97 -7.03 -0.50
N LYS A 19 7.03 -7.38 -1.79
CA LYS A 19 8.22 -7.95 -2.41
C LYS A 19 9.43 -7.03 -2.26
N VAL A 20 9.24 -5.74 -2.52
CA VAL A 20 10.33 -4.76 -2.47
C VAL A 20 10.82 -4.56 -1.04
N VAL A 21 9.92 -4.47 -0.06
CA VAL A 21 10.31 -4.40 1.35
C VAL A 21 11.15 -5.60 1.72
N ASP A 22 10.72 -6.80 1.37
CA ASP A 22 11.46 -8.03 1.65
C ASP A 22 12.85 -8.01 1.02
N VAL A 23 12.97 -7.58 -0.23
CA VAL A 23 14.25 -7.47 -0.93
C VAL A 23 15.19 -6.44 -0.29
N LEU A 24 14.65 -5.32 0.19
CA LEU A 24 15.44 -4.25 0.82
C LEU A 24 15.76 -4.52 2.29
N THR A 25 14.97 -5.32 2.97
CA THR A 25 15.08 -5.55 4.43
C THR A 25 16.50 -5.95 4.90
N PRO A 26 17.30 -6.76 4.16
CA PRO A 26 18.67 -7.07 4.60
C PRO A 26 19.56 -5.85 4.87
N LYS A 27 19.23 -4.70 4.26
CA LYS A 27 19.99 -3.44 4.42
C LYS A 27 19.52 -2.61 5.62
N TYR A 28 18.48 -3.04 6.33
CA TYR A 28 17.86 -2.28 7.41
C TYR A 28 17.81 -3.08 8.71
N ASP A 29 17.83 -2.39 9.82
CA ASP A 29 17.68 -3.00 11.16
C ASP A 29 16.21 -3.10 11.55
N VAL A 30 15.38 -2.18 11.07
CA VAL A 30 13.98 -2.03 11.47
C VAL A 30 13.11 -1.80 10.25
N VAL A 31 11.94 -2.44 10.20
CA VAL A 31 10.90 -2.19 9.21
C VAL A 31 9.62 -1.75 9.94
N ALA A 32 9.06 -0.60 9.57
CA ALA A 32 7.92 -0.03 10.26
C ALA A 32 6.80 0.35 9.29
N ARG A 33 5.60 -0.19 9.50
CA ARG A 33 4.38 0.23 8.79
C ARG A 33 3.85 1.52 9.42
N PHE A 34 3.49 2.50 8.60
CA PHE A 34 3.13 3.82 9.11
C PHE A 34 1.66 4.23 8.87
N GLN A 35 0.91 3.54 8.04
CA GLN A 35 -0.50 3.87 7.80
C GLN A 35 -1.25 2.70 7.16
N GLY A 36 -2.56 2.86 7.01
CA GLY A 36 -3.41 1.85 6.41
C GLY A 36 -3.83 0.78 7.39
N GLY A 37 -4.54 -0.20 6.88
CA GLY A 37 -5.06 -1.28 7.68
C GLY A 37 -5.16 -2.56 6.86
N PRO A 38 -6.02 -3.52 7.25
CA PRO A 38 -6.12 -4.82 6.59
C PRO A 38 -6.79 -4.78 5.21
N ASN A 39 -7.18 -3.62 4.72
CA ASN A 39 -7.73 -3.45 3.37
C ASN A 39 -6.68 -3.59 2.26
N ALA A 40 -5.40 -3.46 2.58
CA ALA A 40 -4.30 -3.68 1.65
C ALA A 40 -3.65 -5.04 1.91
N GLY A 41 -3.25 -5.74 0.84
CA GLY A 41 -2.49 -6.98 0.95
C GLY A 41 -1.11 -6.80 0.33
N HIS A 42 -0.05 -7.10 1.08
CA HIS A 42 1.33 -7.10 0.58
C HIS A 42 1.75 -8.54 0.29
N THR A 43 1.89 -8.86 -0.99
CA THR A 43 2.21 -10.22 -1.44
C THR A 43 3.71 -10.41 -1.58
N LEU A 44 4.22 -11.52 -1.04
CA LEU A 44 5.61 -11.93 -1.15
C LEU A 44 5.66 -13.38 -1.66
N GLU A 45 6.59 -13.65 -2.57
CA GLU A 45 6.82 -15.01 -3.07
C GLU A 45 8.31 -15.34 -2.96
N PHE A 46 8.63 -16.44 -2.27
CA PHE A 46 9.98 -16.99 -2.17
C PHE A 46 9.93 -18.46 -1.77
N GLU A 47 10.91 -19.23 -2.21
CA GLU A 47 11.03 -20.66 -1.90
C GLU A 47 9.76 -21.46 -2.23
N GLY A 48 9.06 -21.07 -3.31
CA GLY A 48 7.84 -21.72 -3.75
C GLY A 48 6.60 -21.44 -2.89
N GLN A 49 6.70 -20.55 -1.90
CA GLN A 49 5.61 -20.15 -1.02
C GLN A 49 5.12 -18.75 -1.35
N LYS A 50 3.83 -18.53 -1.20
CA LYS A 50 3.20 -17.22 -1.36
C LYS A 50 2.58 -16.79 -0.04
N TYR A 51 2.91 -15.59 0.39
CA TYR A 51 2.38 -14.97 1.60
C TYR A 51 1.67 -13.66 1.25
N VAL A 52 0.55 -13.39 1.92
CA VAL A 52 -0.16 -12.12 1.80
C VAL A 52 -0.24 -11.51 3.20
N LEU A 53 0.48 -10.42 3.43
CA LEU A 53 0.47 -9.71 4.70
C LEU A 53 -0.46 -8.50 4.64
N ARG A 54 -1.28 -8.32 5.68
CA ARG A 54 -2.25 -7.23 5.75
C ARG A 54 -1.87 -6.15 6.74
N SER A 55 -1.36 -6.52 7.91
CA SER A 55 -0.99 -5.58 8.98
C SER A 55 0.45 -5.74 9.40
N ILE A 56 0.98 -6.94 9.35
CA ILE A 56 2.35 -7.24 9.79
C ILE A 56 3.33 -6.73 8.73
N PRO A 57 4.40 -6.01 9.15
CA PRO A 57 5.41 -5.54 8.20
C PRO A 57 6.08 -6.66 7.42
N SER A 58 6.41 -6.39 6.17
CA SER A 58 7.00 -7.38 5.26
C SER A 58 8.44 -7.77 5.63
N GLY A 59 9.06 -7.07 6.55
CA GLY A 59 10.39 -7.43 7.09
C GLY A 59 10.37 -8.62 8.03
N ILE A 60 9.21 -9.15 8.36
CA ILE A 60 9.06 -10.26 9.31
C ILE A 60 9.74 -11.56 8.87
N PHE A 61 9.94 -11.74 7.58
CA PHE A 61 10.59 -12.95 7.04
C PHE A 61 12.11 -12.94 7.20
N GLN A 62 12.70 -11.83 7.64
CA GLN A 62 14.12 -11.71 7.93
C GLN A 62 14.31 -11.85 9.45
N GLY A 63 15.01 -12.92 9.87
CA GLY A 63 14.97 -13.44 11.23
C GLY A 63 15.48 -12.55 12.37
N ASP A 64 16.28 -11.52 12.07
CA ASP A 64 16.95 -10.69 13.08
C ASP A 64 16.46 -9.22 13.08
N LYS A 65 15.39 -8.93 12.33
CA LYS A 65 14.89 -7.56 12.19
C LYS A 65 13.77 -7.26 13.18
N VAL A 66 13.70 -6.03 13.63
CA VAL A 66 12.58 -5.51 14.40
C VAL A 66 11.54 -5.00 13.44
N ASN A 67 10.29 -5.35 13.68
CA ASN A 67 9.15 -4.91 12.87
C ASN A 67 8.18 -4.14 13.75
N ILE A 68 7.73 -2.97 13.27
CA ILE A 68 6.89 -2.07 14.04
C ILE A 68 5.58 -1.82 13.30
N ILE A 69 4.47 -1.96 14.00
CA ILE A 69 3.17 -1.43 13.57
C ILE A 69 3.04 -0.04 14.19
N GLY A 70 3.17 0.98 13.36
CA GLY A 70 3.20 2.38 13.79
C GLY A 70 1.84 2.94 14.18
N ASN A 71 1.85 4.12 14.77
CA ASN A 71 0.64 4.79 15.28
C ASN A 71 -0.36 5.19 14.18
N GLY A 72 0.09 5.35 12.95
CA GLY A 72 -0.81 5.68 11.83
C GLY A 72 -1.59 4.50 11.28
N VAL A 73 -1.28 3.29 11.71
CA VAL A 73 -1.98 2.06 11.30
C VAL A 73 -3.29 1.91 12.05
N VAL A 74 -4.31 1.37 11.38
CA VAL A 74 -5.54 0.92 12.02
C VAL A 74 -5.54 -0.61 12.00
N LEU A 75 -5.71 -1.22 13.17
CA LEU A 75 -5.49 -2.64 13.40
C LEU A 75 -6.79 -3.36 13.74
N ASP A 76 -7.08 -4.43 12.99
CA ASP A 76 -8.20 -5.33 13.32
C ASP A 76 -7.65 -6.51 14.13
N PRO A 77 -7.98 -6.62 15.41
CA PRO A 77 -7.46 -7.68 16.28
C PRO A 77 -7.77 -9.10 15.81
N ALA A 78 -8.95 -9.32 15.23
CA ALA A 78 -9.34 -10.65 14.75
C ALA A 78 -8.53 -11.07 13.53
N LEU A 79 -8.37 -10.16 12.56
CA LEU A 79 -7.58 -10.40 11.36
C LEU A 79 -6.09 -10.51 11.70
N PHE A 80 -5.60 -9.69 12.63
CA PHE A 80 -4.23 -9.76 13.14
C PHE A 80 -3.93 -11.15 13.74
N LYS A 81 -4.82 -11.65 14.59
CA LYS A 81 -4.66 -12.96 15.21
C LYS A 81 -4.52 -14.06 14.14
N ALA A 82 -5.42 -14.07 13.15
CA ALA A 82 -5.37 -15.05 12.08
C ALA A 82 -4.08 -14.98 11.27
N GLU A 83 -3.62 -13.77 10.93
CA GLU A 83 -2.37 -13.55 10.19
C GLU A 83 -1.14 -13.99 10.99
N ALA A 84 -1.07 -13.59 12.25
CA ALA A 84 0.04 -13.91 13.14
C ALA A 84 0.14 -15.41 13.41
N GLU A 85 -0.98 -16.09 13.68
CA GLU A 85 -1.00 -17.53 13.90
C GLU A 85 -0.55 -18.30 12.65
N ALA A 86 -0.96 -17.86 11.47
CA ALA A 86 -0.54 -18.47 10.20
C ALA A 86 0.98 -18.33 9.98
N LEU A 87 1.54 -17.16 10.29
CA LEU A 87 2.99 -16.93 10.18
C LEU A 87 3.78 -17.78 11.18
N GLU A 88 3.33 -17.87 12.42
CA GLU A 88 3.99 -18.70 13.45
C GLU A 88 3.94 -20.18 13.06
N ALA A 89 2.80 -20.64 12.52
CA ALA A 89 2.65 -22.02 12.05
C ALA A 89 3.58 -22.32 10.87
N SER A 90 3.94 -21.32 10.09
CA SER A 90 4.88 -21.43 8.96
C SER A 90 6.36 -21.26 9.38
N GLY A 91 6.64 -21.16 10.68
CA GLY A 91 7.99 -21.07 11.20
C GLY A 91 8.55 -19.65 11.31
N HIS A 92 7.70 -18.64 11.31
CA HIS A 92 8.10 -17.24 11.44
C HIS A 92 7.64 -16.69 12.80
N PRO A 93 8.48 -16.76 13.85
CA PRO A 93 8.10 -16.27 15.19
C PRO A 93 7.97 -14.76 15.22
N LEU A 94 6.99 -14.25 15.98
CA LEU A 94 6.61 -12.83 15.94
C LEU A 94 6.84 -12.10 17.26
N LYS A 95 6.59 -12.73 18.40
CA LYS A 95 6.41 -12.04 19.68
C LYS A 95 7.57 -11.13 20.08
N GLU A 96 8.80 -11.57 19.84
CA GLU A 96 10.01 -10.80 20.18
C GLU A 96 10.39 -9.78 19.10
N ARG A 97 9.88 -9.94 17.89
CA ARG A 97 10.31 -9.16 16.72
C ARG A 97 9.25 -8.20 16.20
N LEU A 98 8.04 -8.26 16.74
CA LEU A 98 6.94 -7.38 16.32
C LEU A 98 6.50 -6.52 17.49
N HIS A 99 6.65 -5.22 17.34
CA HIS A 99 6.24 -4.21 18.32
C HIS A 99 5.05 -3.43 17.78
N ILE A 100 4.08 -3.17 18.64
CA ILE A 100 2.83 -2.51 18.23
C ILE A 100 2.69 -1.20 18.98
N SER A 101 2.49 -0.11 18.23
CA SER A 101 2.31 1.21 18.83
C SER A 101 1.07 1.26 19.71
N LYS A 102 1.23 1.78 20.94
CA LYS A 102 0.09 2.06 21.84
C LYS A 102 -0.90 3.06 21.23
N LYS A 103 -0.44 3.90 20.31
CA LYS A 103 -1.25 4.94 19.67
C LYS A 103 -1.93 4.50 18.38
N ALA A 104 -1.68 3.28 17.90
CA ALA A 104 -2.40 2.73 16.77
C ALA A 104 -3.87 2.54 17.13
N HIS A 105 -4.77 2.84 16.21
CA HIS A 105 -6.20 2.71 16.44
C HIS A 105 -6.69 1.30 16.18
N LEU A 106 -7.64 0.84 16.99
CA LEU A 106 -8.29 -0.44 16.81
C LEU A 106 -9.51 -0.27 15.91
N ILE A 107 -9.64 -1.17 14.95
CA ILE A 107 -10.86 -1.32 14.18
C ILE A 107 -11.82 -2.13 15.05
N LEU A 108 -12.94 -1.54 15.44
CA LEU A 108 -13.95 -2.20 16.28
C LEU A 108 -14.90 -3.04 15.41
N PRO A 109 -15.56 -4.06 15.99
CA PRO A 109 -16.58 -4.80 15.23
C PRO A 109 -17.63 -3.90 14.61
N THR A 110 -18.07 -2.88 15.34
CA THR A 110 -19.04 -1.90 14.86
C THR A 110 -18.53 -0.99 13.76
N HIS A 111 -17.22 -0.77 13.66
CA HIS A 111 -16.65 -0.04 12.51
C HIS A 111 -16.90 -0.78 11.20
N ARG A 112 -16.80 -2.11 11.20
CA ARG A 112 -17.08 -2.91 10.01
C ARG A 112 -18.54 -2.84 9.61
N ILE A 113 -19.45 -2.87 10.61
CA ILE A 113 -20.88 -2.73 10.38
C ILE A 113 -21.21 -1.33 9.86
N LEU A 114 -20.63 -0.28 10.45
CA LEU A 114 -20.79 1.10 9.97
C LEU A 114 -20.34 1.27 8.53
N ASP A 115 -19.21 0.66 8.17
CA ASP A 115 -18.68 0.70 6.80
C ASP A 115 -19.71 0.14 5.81
N ALA A 116 -20.29 -1.00 6.11
CA ALA A 116 -21.33 -1.62 5.30
C ALA A 116 -22.62 -0.78 5.27
N ALA A 117 -23.00 -0.23 6.41
CA ALA A 117 -24.23 0.59 6.53
C ALA A 117 -24.12 1.89 5.75
N TYR A 118 -22.99 2.59 5.84
CA TYR A 118 -22.76 3.83 5.08
C TYR A 118 -22.73 3.57 3.58
N GLU A 119 -22.10 2.49 3.15
CA GLU A 119 -22.04 2.13 1.73
C GLU A 119 -23.43 1.78 1.20
N ALA A 120 -24.22 1.02 1.97
CA ALA A 120 -25.61 0.71 1.61
C ALA A 120 -26.48 1.98 1.51
N ALA A 121 -26.27 2.95 2.39
CA ALA A 121 -27.01 4.22 2.40
C ALA A 121 -26.68 5.11 1.19
N LYS A 122 -25.50 4.96 0.59
CA LYS A 122 -25.08 5.73 -0.61
C LYS A 122 -25.76 5.24 -1.90
N GLY A 123 -26.28 4.04 -1.93
CA GLY A 123 -26.89 3.48 -3.13
C GLY A 123 -25.94 3.52 -4.33
N ASP A 124 -26.31 4.25 -5.41
CA ASP A 124 -25.50 4.36 -6.63
C ASP A 124 -24.23 5.20 -6.46
N ALA A 125 -24.11 5.98 -5.39
CA ALA A 125 -22.94 6.82 -5.10
C ALA A 125 -21.84 6.09 -4.32
N LYS A 126 -21.82 4.76 -4.34
CA LYS A 126 -20.84 3.94 -3.64
C LYS A 126 -19.41 4.24 -4.10
N VAL A 127 -18.50 4.35 -3.13
CA VAL A 127 -17.07 4.55 -3.36
C VAL A 127 -16.33 3.23 -3.60
N GLY A 128 -16.94 2.10 -3.24
CA GLY A 128 -16.35 0.77 -3.40
C GLY A 128 -15.46 0.37 -2.22
N THR A 129 -15.99 0.52 -1.01
CA THR A 129 -15.29 0.12 0.22
C THR A 129 -15.00 -1.38 0.24
N THR A 130 -13.90 -1.75 0.91
CA THR A 130 -13.54 -3.16 1.17
C THR A 130 -14.36 -3.78 2.31
N GLY A 131 -15.17 -2.99 3.03
CA GLY A 131 -15.96 -3.46 4.16
C GLY A 131 -15.15 -3.81 5.40
N LYS A 132 -13.91 -3.35 5.50
CA LYS A 132 -13.00 -3.65 6.61
C LYS A 132 -13.07 -2.65 7.77
N GLY A 133 -13.89 -1.62 7.65
CA GLY A 133 -14.06 -0.61 8.71
C GLY A 133 -12.97 0.45 8.74
N ILE A 134 -12.19 0.61 7.71
CA ILE A 134 -11.04 1.52 7.67
C ILE A 134 -11.50 2.98 7.79
N GLY A 135 -12.43 3.42 6.94
CA GLY A 135 -12.98 4.78 6.95
C GLY A 135 -13.58 5.18 8.29
N PRO A 136 -14.51 4.39 8.84
CA PRO A 136 -15.10 4.68 10.15
C PRO A 136 -14.07 4.74 11.28
N THR A 137 -13.01 3.92 11.24
CA THR A 137 -11.95 3.96 12.25
C THR A 137 -11.16 5.27 12.18
N TYR A 138 -10.75 5.69 10.99
CA TYR A 138 -10.06 6.98 10.82
C TYR A 138 -10.97 8.16 11.15
N THR A 139 -12.26 8.07 10.86
CA THR A 139 -13.24 9.08 11.26
C THR A 139 -13.24 9.26 12.78
N ASP A 140 -13.31 8.17 13.53
CA ASP A 140 -13.27 8.21 14.99
C ASP A 140 -11.94 8.74 15.52
N LYS A 141 -10.83 8.40 14.87
CA LYS A 141 -9.52 8.96 15.21
C LYS A 141 -9.55 10.49 15.13
N VAL A 142 -10.01 11.03 14.00
CA VAL A 142 -10.03 12.47 13.76
C VAL A 142 -11.02 13.19 14.68
N SER A 143 -12.18 12.59 14.96
CA SER A 143 -13.15 13.13 15.91
C SER A 143 -12.74 12.94 17.38
N ARG A 144 -11.66 12.23 17.63
CA ARG A 144 -11.11 11.95 18.97
C ARG A 144 -12.01 11.04 19.80
N ASN A 145 -12.68 10.11 19.13
CA ASN A 145 -13.55 9.11 19.73
C ASN A 145 -13.02 7.67 19.56
N GLY A 146 -11.81 7.53 19.00
CA GLY A 146 -11.25 6.23 18.73
C GLY A 146 -10.75 5.49 19.96
N VAL A 147 -10.61 4.17 19.80
CA VAL A 147 -10.00 3.28 20.79
C VAL A 147 -8.64 2.88 20.27
N ARG A 148 -7.60 3.09 21.07
CA ARG A 148 -6.22 2.79 20.67
C ARG A 148 -5.72 1.52 21.34
N VAL A 149 -4.67 0.93 20.77
CA VAL A 149 -4.05 -0.31 21.28
C VAL A 149 -3.69 -0.18 22.76
N GLY A 150 -3.10 0.95 23.16
CA GLY A 150 -2.73 1.19 24.57
C GLY A 150 -3.92 1.17 25.53
N ASP A 151 -5.13 1.44 25.03
CA ASP A 151 -6.35 1.39 25.84
C ASP A 151 -6.68 -0.02 26.31
N ILE A 152 -6.14 -1.05 25.66
CA ILE A 152 -6.29 -2.46 26.09
C ILE A 152 -5.76 -2.63 27.51
N LEU A 153 -4.77 -1.83 27.90
CA LEU A 153 -4.12 -1.91 29.21
C LEU A 153 -4.85 -1.12 30.31
N HIS A 154 -5.74 -0.18 29.92
CA HIS A 154 -6.38 0.74 30.86
C HIS A 154 -7.82 1.06 30.48
N ASN A 155 -8.77 0.68 31.35
CA ASN A 155 -10.20 1.00 31.16
C ASN A 155 -10.76 0.57 29.80
N PHE A 156 -10.30 -0.56 29.30
CA PHE A 156 -10.64 -1.04 27.96
C PHE A 156 -12.15 -1.24 27.78
N GLU A 157 -12.81 -1.93 28.73
CA GLU A 157 -14.24 -2.23 28.63
C GLU A 157 -15.11 -0.98 28.58
N GLN A 158 -14.76 0.04 29.37
CA GLN A 158 -15.47 1.33 29.36
C GLN A 158 -15.31 2.05 28.01
N LYS A 159 -14.10 2.12 27.50
CA LYS A 159 -13.80 2.82 26.24
C LYS A 159 -14.44 2.12 25.06
N TYR A 160 -14.33 0.81 25.00
CA TYR A 160 -15.01 0.03 23.97
C TYR A 160 -16.52 0.16 24.06
N GLY A 161 -17.08 0.01 25.26
CA GLY A 161 -18.52 0.12 25.50
C GLY A 161 -19.08 1.48 25.07
N ALA A 162 -18.38 2.57 25.37
CA ALA A 162 -18.80 3.92 24.98
C ALA A 162 -18.78 4.09 23.44
N ALA A 163 -17.73 3.62 22.79
CA ALA A 163 -17.63 3.66 21.32
C ALA A 163 -18.72 2.82 20.66
N LYS A 164 -18.92 1.61 21.16
CA LYS A 164 -19.96 0.70 20.68
C LYS A 164 -21.36 1.33 20.80
N ALA A 165 -21.67 1.92 21.95
CA ALA A 165 -22.95 2.58 22.17
C ALA A 165 -23.19 3.72 21.18
N ARG A 166 -22.18 4.53 20.92
CA ARG A 166 -22.26 5.61 19.92
C ARG A 166 -22.50 5.06 18.51
N HIS A 167 -21.81 4.00 18.13
CA HIS A 167 -21.99 3.34 16.84
C HIS A 167 -23.38 2.73 16.70
N GLU A 168 -23.89 2.11 17.76
CA GLU A 168 -25.23 1.53 17.76
C GLU A 168 -26.31 2.58 17.56
N GLN A 169 -26.15 3.80 18.12
CA GLN A 169 -27.06 4.91 17.87
C GLN A 169 -27.05 5.34 16.41
N ILE A 170 -25.87 5.42 15.79
CA ILE A 170 -25.73 5.76 14.36
C ILE A 170 -26.43 4.70 13.50
N LEU A 171 -26.17 3.43 13.79
CA LEU A 171 -26.76 2.32 13.03
C LEU A 171 -28.28 2.30 13.17
N LYS A 172 -28.80 2.61 14.34
CA LYS A 172 -30.24 2.74 14.58
C LYS A 172 -30.82 3.88 13.74
N SER A 173 -30.14 5.03 13.68
CA SER A 173 -30.60 6.17 12.87
C SER A 173 -30.61 5.86 11.37
N LEU A 174 -29.75 4.94 10.93
CA LEU A 174 -29.69 4.49 9.52
C LEU A 174 -30.67 3.34 9.24
N ASN A 175 -31.42 2.88 10.25
CA ASN A 175 -32.30 1.71 10.14
C ASN A 175 -31.60 0.48 9.60
N TYR A 176 -30.33 0.28 10.01
CA TYR A 176 -29.50 -0.83 9.54
C TYR A 176 -29.59 -2.00 10.53
N GLU A 177 -30.06 -3.14 10.03
CA GLU A 177 -30.13 -4.37 10.84
C GLU A 177 -28.81 -5.14 10.70
N TYR A 178 -28.30 -5.67 11.82
CA TYR A 178 -27.06 -6.39 11.89
C TYR A 178 -27.01 -7.34 13.07
N ASP A 179 -26.16 -8.35 12.99
CA ASP A 179 -25.84 -9.22 14.11
C ASP A 179 -24.34 -9.13 14.39
N LEU A 180 -24.01 -8.63 15.58
CA LEU A 180 -22.63 -8.38 15.99
C LEU A 180 -21.96 -9.60 16.62
N THR A 181 -22.71 -10.62 16.98
CA THR A 181 -22.27 -11.72 17.86
C THR A 181 -20.96 -12.38 17.43
N LYS A 182 -20.88 -12.81 16.17
CA LYS A 182 -19.68 -13.50 15.66
C LYS A 182 -18.48 -12.57 15.52
N LEU A 183 -18.71 -11.36 15.02
CA LEU A 183 -17.64 -10.37 14.86
C LEU A 183 -17.04 -9.97 16.20
N GLU A 184 -17.90 -9.71 17.19
CA GLU A 184 -17.45 -9.30 18.51
C GLU A 184 -16.69 -10.43 19.22
N LYS A 185 -17.18 -11.67 19.12
CA LYS A 185 -16.50 -12.83 19.70
C LYS A 185 -15.07 -12.98 19.14
N ALA A 186 -14.93 -12.98 17.82
CA ALA A 186 -13.64 -13.09 17.17
C ALA A 186 -12.72 -11.91 17.53
N TRP A 187 -13.31 -10.72 17.64
CA TRP A 187 -12.58 -9.50 18.00
C TRP A 187 -12.04 -9.58 19.43
N MET A 188 -12.86 -10.03 20.39
CA MET A 188 -12.43 -10.21 21.78
C MET A 188 -11.32 -11.25 21.91
N GLU A 189 -11.39 -12.34 21.15
CA GLU A 189 -10.32 -13.33 21.08
C GLU A 189 -9.03 -12.71 20.52
N GLY A 190 -9.17 -11.82 19.52
CA GLY A 190 -8.06 -11.05 18.96
C GLY A 190 -7.42 -10.10 19.96
N ILE A 191 -8.23 -9.42 20.79
CA ILE A 191 -7.74 -8.55 21.85
C ILE A 191 -6.91 -9.34 22.87
N GLU A 192 -7.40 -10.51 23.30
CA GLU A 192 -6.65 -11.36 24.22
C GLU A 192 -5.32 -11.84 23.60
N TYR A 193 -5.36 -12.19 22.32
CA TYR A 193 -4.16 -12.58 21.58
C TYR A 193 -3.13 -11.46 21.51
N LEU A 194 -3.59 -10.21 21.27
CA LEU A 194 -2.72 -9.03 21.20
C LEU A 194 -1.94 -8.79 22.49
N LYS A 195 -2.48 -9.15 23.64
CA LYS A 195 -1.81 -8.96 24.94
C LYS A 195 -0.49 -9.69 25.08
N GLN A 196 -0.19 -10.63 24.19
CA GLN A 196 1.09 -11.37 24.17
C GLN A 196 2.21 -10.57 23.50
N PHE A 197 1.90 -9.46 22.83
CA PHE A 197 2.86 -8.65 22.09
C PHE A 197 3.34 -7.44 22.89
N HIS A 198 4.47 -6.86 22.49
CA HIS A 198 5.00 -5.65 23.08
C HIS A 198 4.26 -4.42 22.55
N PHE A 199 3.55 -3.72 23.43
CA PHE A 199 2.94 -2.43 23.13
C PHE A 199 3.94 -1.35 23.49
N VAL A 200 4.32 -0.53 22.52
CA VAL A 200 5.43 0.41 22.65
C VAL A 200 5.01 1.85 22.33
N ASP A 201 5.80 2.79 22.82
CA ASP A 201 5.75 4.20 22.42
C ASP A 201 6.60 4.33 21.15
N SER A 202 5.99 4.03 20.00
CA SER A 202 6.71 3.82 18.74
C SER A 202 7.49 5.05 18.26
N GLU A 203 7.00 6.27 18.53
CA GLU A 203 7.72 7.49 18.20
C GLU A 203 9.04 7.60 18.95
N HIS A 204 9.07 7.20 20.22
CA HIS A 204 10.31 7.15 21.00
C HIS A 204 11.23 6.04 20.53
N GLU A 205 10.66 4.86 20.28
CA GLU A 205 11.46 3.70 19.84
C GLU A 205 12.15 3.96 18.51
N VAL A 206 11.44 4.46 17.50
CA VAL A 206 12.01 4.76 16.19
C VAL A 206 13.11 5.83 16.30
N ASN A 207 12.86 6.91 17.04
CA ASN A 207 13.85 7.98 17.20
C ASN A 207 15.07 7.51 18.00
N ASN A 208 14.89 6.61 18.96
CA ASN A 208 16.00 5.99 19.69
C ASN A 208 16.84 5.10 18.78
N TYR A 209 16.21 4.32 17.89
CA TYR A 209 16.95 3.55 16.90
C TYR A 209 17.82 4.45 16.02
N LEU A 210 17.27 5.57 15.55
CA LEU A 210 18.03 6.53 14.74
C LEU A 210 19.19 7.13 15.52
N LYS A 211 18.98 7.45 16.78
CA LYS A 211 20.03 7.97 17.68
C LYS A 211 21.15 6.95 17.85
N ASP A 212 20.81 5.68 17.94
CA ASP A 212 21.74 4.58 18.10
C ASP A 212 22.40 4.13 16.79
N GLY A 213 22.17 4.84 15.70
CA GLY A 213 22.75 4.54 14.39
C GLY A 213 22.09 3.40 13.65
N LYS A 214 20.89 2.99 14.07
CA LYS A 214 20.13 1.93 13.39
C LYS A 214 19.41 2.46 12.16
N SER A 215 19.30 1.63 11.14
CA SER A 215 18.58 1.96 9.90
C SER A 215 17.13 1.51 9.96
N VAL A 216 16.23 2.39 9.49
CA VAL A 216 14.78 2.16 9.53
C VAL A 216 14.20 2.31 8.13
N LEU A 217 13.46 1.31 7.67
CA LEU A 217 12.67 1.36 6.45
C LEU A 217 11.19 1.50 6.82
N CYS A 218 10.56 2.56 6.30
CA CYS A 218 9.14 2.83 6.51
C CYS A 218 8.34 2.24 5.35
N GLU A 219 7.48 1.29 5.66
CA GLU A 219 6.65 0.58 4.67
C GLU A 219 5.29 1.24 4.55
N GLY A 220 4.99 1.84 3.39
CA GLY A 220 3.68 2.38 3.07
C GLY A 220 2.70 1.32 2.60
N ALA A 221 1.42 1.64 2.65
CA ALA A 221 0.33 0.81 2.14
C ALA A 221 -0.47 1.60 1.11
N GLN A 222 -1.17 0.91 0.22
CA GLN A 222 -1.91 1.50 -0.90
C GLN A 222 -0.98 2.25 -1.87
N GLY A 223 -1.41 3.34 -2.45
CA GLY A 223 -0.60 4.13 -3.39
C GLY A 223 -0.94 5.61 -3.32
N THR A 224 -0.08 6.43 -3.88
CA THR A 224 -0.21 7.90 -3.84
C THR A 224 -1.54 8.39 -4.39
N MET A 225 -2.05 7.75 -5.45
CA MET A 225 -3.30 8.18 -6.08
C MET A 225 -4.54 7.81 -5.25
N LEU A 226 -4.34 7.10 -4.14
CA LEU A 226 -5.38 6.79 -3.14
C LEU A 226 -5.23 7.64 -1.87
N ASP A 227 -4.30 8.59 -1.83
CA ASP A 227 -4.10 9.47 -0.67
C ASP A 227 -5.33 10.32 -0.42
N ILE A 228 -5.70 10.49 0.87
CA ILE A 228 -6.89 11.25 1.25
C ILE A 228 -6.86 12.70 0.78
N ASP A 229 -5.68 13.32 0.73
CA ASP A 229 -5.53 14.71 0.31
C ASP A 229 -5.24 14.86 -1.18
N PHE A 230 -4.34 14.03 -1.73
CA PHE A 230 -3.76 14.24 -3.06
C PHE A 230 -4.18 13.20 -4.11
N GLY A 231 -4.90 12.18 -3.69
CA GLY A 231 -5.40 11.16 -4.61
C GLY A 231 -6.63 11.60 -5.40
N SER A 232 -7.22 10.64 -6.08
CA SER A 232 -8.42 10.87 -6.92
C SER A 232 -9.70 10.93 -6.08
N TYR A 233 -9.76 11.90 -5.18
CA TYR A 233 -10.87 12.12 -4.26
C TYR A 233 -12.20 12.23 -5.00
N PRO A 234 -13.32 11.62 -4.53
CA PRO A 234 -13.47 10.91 -3.25
C PRO A 234 -13.12 9.41 -3.32
N PHE A 235 -12.62 8.91 -4.42
CA PHE A 235 -12.27 7.50 -4.62
C PHE A 235 -10.87 7.22 -4.09
N VAL A 236 -10.70 7.39 -2.78
CA VAL A 236 -9.41 7.32 -2.08
C VAL A 236 -9.57 6.54 -0.77
N THR A 237 -8.45 6.18 -0.15
CA THR A 237 -8.44 5.65 1.22
C THR A 237 -8.51 6.80 2.22
N SER A 238 -8.72 6.48 3.49
CA SER A 238 -8.92 7.48 4.56
C SER A 238 -7.63 7.89 5.26
N SER A 239 -6.47 7.54 4.71
CA SER A 239 -5.17 7.86 5.30
C SER A 239 -4.25 8.55 4.30
N ASN A 240 -3.18 9.14 4.83
CA ASN A 240 -2.12 9.70 3.99
C ASN A 240 -1.14 8.60 3.58
N THR A 241 -1.22 8.24 2.31
CA THR A 241 -0.37 7.23 1.67
C THR A 241 0.94 7.82 1.16
N VAL A 242 1.06 9.15 1.16
CA VAL A 242 2.23 9.89 0.71
C VAL A 242 3.35 9.86 1.76
N CYS A 243 4.54 10.32 1.37
CA CYS A 243 5.73 10.31 2.22
C CYS A 243 5.52 11.00 3.57
N ALA A 244 4.80 12.13 3.59
CA ALA A 244 4.45 12.84 4.82
C ALA A 244 3.69 11.96 5.82
N GLY A 245 2.99 10.94 5.34
CA GLY A 245 2.31 9.96 6.18
C GLY A 245 3.26 9.16 7.07
N ALA A 246 4.50 8.97 6.65
CA ALA A 246 5.52 8.34 7.49
C ALA A 246 5.90 9.23 8.69
N CYS A 247 5.92 10.54 8.50
CA CYS A 247 6.22 11.48 9.58
C CYS A 247 5.14 11.43 10.67
N THR A 248 3.87 11.54 10.30
CA THR A 248 2.77 11.52 11.27
C THR A 248 2.46 10.10 11.76
N GLY A 249 2.67 9.10 10.92
CA GLY A 249 2.35 7.69 11.24
C GLY A 249 3.39 6.98 12.09
N LEU A 250 4.58 7.58 12.26
CA LEU A 250 5.65 7.03 13.11
C LEU A 250 6.22 8.02 14.11
N GLY A 251 5.89 9.31 13.98
CA GLY A 251 6.48 10.34 14.82
C GLY A 251 7.91 10.68 14.43
N VAL A 252 8.20 10.71 13.13
CA VAL A 252 9.51 11.07 12.58
C VAL A 252 9.45 12.49 12.04
N ALA A 253 10.44 13.32 12.38
CA ALA A 253 10.50 14.69 11.88
C ALA A 253 10.73 14.70 10.36
N PRO A 254 10.15 15.67 9.62
CA PRO A 254 10.31 15.73 8.16
C PRO A 254 11.77 15.80 7.70
N ASN A 255 12.65 16.47 8.45
CA ASN A 255 14.07 16.56 8.11
C ASN A 255 14.87 15.27 8.43
N ARG A 256 14.20 14.23 8.90
CA ARG A 256 14.81 12.91 9.13
C ARG A 256 14.41 11.91 8.06
N ILE A 257 13.77 12.35 6.98
CA ILE A 257 13.49 11.54 5.79
C ILE A 257 14.76 11.50 4.93
N GLY A 258 15.21 10.30 4.62
CA GLY A 258 16.35 10.04 3.75
C GLY A 258 15.93 9.69 2.33
N GLU A 259 16.22 8.46 1.88
CA GLU A 259 15.77 8.00 0.57
C GLU A 259 14.26 7.77 0.56
N VAL A 260 13.65 8.15 -0.56
CA VAL A 260 12.22 7.88 -0.80
C VAL A 260 12.13 6.99 -2.05
N PHE A 261 11.80 5.72 -1.82
CA PHE A 261 11.64 4.74 -2.87
C PHE A 261 10.21 4.78 -3.38
N GLY A 262 10.04 5.13 -4.65
CA GLY A 262 8.74 5.12 -5.31
C GLY A 262 8.57 3.87 -6.16
N ILE A 263 7.55 3.07 -5.87
CA ILE A 263 7.26 1.82 -6.59
C ILE A 263 6.14 2.05 -7.58
N PHE A 264 6.34 1.58 -8.82
CA PHE A 264 5.31 1.62 -9.85
C PHE A 264 5.38 0.36 -10.71
N LYS A 265 4.26 -0.01 -11.30
CA LYS A 265 4.20 -1.06 -12.32
C LYS A 265 4.54 -0.49 -13.69
N ALA A 266 5.00 -1.35 -14.59
CA ALA A 266 5.19 -1.01 -15.99
C ALA A 266 3.87 -0.67 -16.72
N TYR A 267 2.73 -0.84 -16.05
CA TYR A 267 1.37 -0.52 -16.49
C TYR A 267 0.55 -0.06 -15.28
N CYS A 268 -0.72 0.29 -15.49
CA CYS A 268 -1.59 0.70 -14.39
C CYS A 268 -2.67 -0.32 -14.09
N THR A 269 -3.00 -0.46 -12.82
CA THR A 269 -4.17 -1.20 -12.37
C THR A 269 -4.94 -0.40 -11.33
N ARG A 270 -6.24 -0.65 -11.24
CA ARG A 270 -7.09 -0.08 -10.21
C ARG A 270 -8.16 -1.08 -9.78
N VAL A 271 -8.43 -1.11 -8.49
CA VAL A 271 -9.54 -1.86 -7.91
C VAL A 271 -10.64 -0.87 -7.54
N GLY A 272 -11.89 -1.23 -7.86
CA GLY A 272 -13.04 -0.42 -7.49
C GLY A 272 -13.29 0.77 -8.42
N ALA A 273 -14.22 1.63 -8.00
CA ALA A 273 -14.65 2.80 -8.77
C ALA A 273 -13.63 3.94 -8.72
N GLY A 274 -13.75 4.85 -9.67
CA GLY A 274 -12.96 6.07 -9.72
C GLY A 274 -12.26 6.26 -11.06
N PRO A 275 -11.65 7.44 -11.25
CA PRO A 275 -11.00 7.77 -12.52
C PRO A 275 -9.82 6.87 -12.81
N PHE A 276 -9.69 6.49 -14.07
CA PHE A 276 -8.57 5.70 -14.58
C PHE A 276 -8.32 6.10 -16.04
N PRO A 277 -7.56 7.18 -16.29
CA PRO A 277 -7.42 7.75 -17.63
C PRO A 277 -6.90 6.79 -18.69
N THR A 278 -6.03 5.86 -18.34
CA THR A 278 -5.43 4.92 -19.29
C THR A 278 -6.11 3.56 -19.34
N GLU A 279 -7.25 3.41 -18.69
CA GLU A 279 -7.97 2.14 -18.65
C GLU A 279 -8.26 1.61 -20.05
N LEU A 280 -8.05 0.30 -20.26
CA LEU A 280 -8.29 -0.39 -21.51
C LEU A 280 -9.43 -1.39 -21.36
N PHE A 281 -10.31 -1.42 -22.35
CA PHE A 281 -11.49 -2.29 -22.40
C PHE A 281 -11.40 -3.33 -23.51
N ASP A 282 -10.23 -3.45 -24.12
CA ASP A 282 -9.97 -4.31 -25.29
C ASP A 282 -9.09 -5.51 -24.91
N GLU A 283 -8.65 -6.24 -25.95
CA GLU A 283 -7.78 -7.41 -25.81
C GLU A 283 -6.45 -7.08 -25.13
N THR A 284 -5.92 -5.86 -25.32
CA THR A 284 -4.67 -5.43 -24.68
C THR A 284 -4.81 -5.37 -23.18
N GLY A 285 -5.91 -4.79 -22.70
CA GLY A 285 -6.23 -4.75 -21.27
C GLY A 285 -6.40 -6.15 -20.69
N ASP A 286 -7.08 -7.02 -21.41
CA ASP A 286 -7.28 -8.43 -21.00
C ASP A 286 -5.93 -9.17 -20.91
N LYS A 287 -5.04 -8.95 -21.86
CA LYS A 287 -3.69 -9.51 -21.88
C LYS A 287 -2.88 -9.08 -20.67
N MET A 288 -2.89 -7.78 -20.32
CA MET A 288 -2.24 -7.26 -19.13
C MET A 288 -2.75 -7.94 -17.86
N CYS A 289 -4.07 -8.05 -17.74
CA CYS A 289 -4.71 -8.67 -16.59
C CYS A 289 -4.32 -10.13 -16.44
N THR A 290 -4.38 -10.89 -17.53
CA THR A 290 -4.06 -12.33 -17.53
C THR A 290 -2.58 -12.57 -17.24
N LEU A 291 -1.67 -11.92 -17.97
CA LEU A 291 -0.23 -12.09 -17.81
C LEU A 291 0.26 -11.56 -16.45
N GLY A 292 -0.34 -10.49 -15.97
CA GLY A 292 0.01 -9.89 -14.70
C GLY A 292 -0.65 -10.53 -13.49
N HIS A 293 -1.51 -11.52 -13.69
CA HIS A 293 -2.30 -12.15 -12.63
C HIS A 293 -3.04 -11.08 -11.80
N GLU A 294 -3.64 -10.10 -12.48
CA GLU A 294 -4.28 -8.96 -11.86
C GLU A 294 -5.71 -9.30 -11.39
N PHE A 295 -5.77 -10.13 -10.37
CA PHE A 295 -7.01 -10.56 -9.71
C PHE A 295 -6.90 -10.30 -8.22
N GLY A 296 -8.01 -9.89 -7.59
CA GLY A 296 -8.04 -9.63 -6.16
C GLY A 296 -7.64 -10.86 -5.36
N SER A 297 -6.78 -10.68 -4.35
CA SER A 297 -6.26 -11.77 -3.52
C SER A 297 -7.34 -12.47 -2.68
N VAL A 298 -8.44 -11.78 -2.38
CA VAL A 298 -9.53 -12.30 -1.54
C VAL A 298 -10.71 -12.80 -2.38
N THR A 299 -11.18 -11.98 -3.33
CA THR A 299 -12.40 -12.25 -4.11
C THR A 299 -12.12 -12.90 -5.47
N GLY A 300 -10.86 -12.89 -5.93
CA GLY A 300 -10.51 -13.31 -7.28
C GLY A 300 -11.01 -12.38 -8.37
N ARG A 301 -11.53 -11.20 -7.99
CA ARG A 301 -12.12 -10.24 -8.91
C ARG A 301 -11.04 -9.61 -9.79
N LYS A 302 -11.33 -9.51 -11.11
CA LYS A 302 -10.45 -8.91 -12.09
C LYS A 302 -10.22 -7.43 -11.79
N ARG A 303 -8.94 -7.00 -11.74
CA ARG A 303 -8.60 -5.58 -11.63
C ARG A 303 -8.75 -4.88 -12.97
N ARG A 304 -9.04 -3.59 -12.93
CA ARG A 304 -9.03 -2.73 -14.10
C ARG A 304 -7.58 -2.51 -14.52
N CYS A 305 -7.27 -2.63 -15.80
CA CYS A 305 -5.89 -2.54 -16.32
C CYS A 305 -5.79 -1.51 -17.44
N GLY A 306 -4.64 -0.89 -17.58
CA GLY A 306 -4.34 0.08 -18.63
C GLY A 306 -2.86 0.39 -18.75
N TRP A 307 -2.52 1.20 -19.76
CA TRP A 307 -1.14 1.63 -19.99
C TRP A 307 -0.62 2.50 -18.84
N ILE A 308 0.70 2.56 -18.72
CA ILE A 308 1.37 3.42 -17.75
C ILE A 308 0.95 4.88 -17.94
N ASP A 309 0.67 5.57 -16.84
CA ASP A 309 0.24 6.96 -16.82
C ASP A 309 1.34 7.84 -16.23
N LEU A 310 2.11 8.48 -17.10
CA LEU A 310 3.24 9.31 -16.68
C LEU A 310 2.79 10.66 -16.12
N VAL A 311 1.59 11.13 -16.44
CA VAL A 311 1.05 12.35 -15.83
C VAL A 311 0.82 12.12 -14.34
N ALA A 312 0.17 11.00 -13.99
CA ALA A 312 -0.05 10.60 -12.61
C ALA A 312 1.27 10.29 -11.88
N LEU A 313 2.22 9.63 -12.56
CA LEU A 313 3.52 9.30 -11.96
C LEU A 313 4.39 10.54 -11.69
N LYS A 314 4.41 11.52 -12.59
CA LYS A 314 5.11 12.80 -12.36
C LYS A 314 4.55 13.51 -11.14
N TYR A 315 3.23 13.53 -11.02
CA TYR A 315 2.53 14.08 -9.86
C TYR A 315 2.96 13.37 -8.58
N SER A 316 2.96 12.04 -8.58
CA SER A 316 3.36 11.23 -7.43
C SER A 316 4.83 11.45 -7.04
N VAL A 317 5.72 11.53 -8.01
CA VAL A 317 7.15 11.82 -7.77
C VAL A 317 7.31 13.18 -7.08
N MET A 318 6.59 14.19 -7.55
CA MET A 318 6.61 15.54 -6.99
C MET A 318 6.09 15.57 -5.54
N ILE A 319 4.92 15.01 -5.31
CA ILE A 319 4.26 15.05 -3.99
C ILE A 319 5.09 14.31 -2.93
N ASN A 320 5.72 13.22 -3.31
CA ASN A 320 6.48 12.39 -2.37
C ASN A 320 7.96 12.76 -2.25
N GLY A 321 8.49 13.55 -3.17
CA GLY A 321 9.94 13.80 -3.22
C GLY A 321 10.73 12.52 -3.47
N VAL A 322 10.27 11.70 -4.43
CA VAL A 322 10.90 10.41 -4.75
C VAL A 322 12.35 10.62 -5.15
N THR A 323 13.26 9.85 -4.54
CA THR A 323 14.69 9.89 -4.83
C THR A 323 15.17 8.70 -5.66
N LYS A 324 14.47 7.57 -5.56
CA LYS A 324 14.77 6.34 -6.30
C LYS A 324 13.48 5.69 -6.75
N LEU A 325 13.45 5.22 -7.99
CA LEU A 325 12.31 4.49 -8.54
C LEU A 325 12.56 2.99 -8.53
N ILE A 326 11.48 2.24 -8.36
CA ILE A 326 11.48 0.78 -8.44
C ILE A 326 10.36 0.36 -9.38
N MET A 327 10.70 -0.29 -10.48
CA MET A 327 9.74 -0.72 -11.49
C MET A 327 9.39 -2.19 -11.33
N MET A 328 8.09 -2.45 -11.24
CA MET A 328 7.51 -3.77 -11.05
C MET A 328 6.83 -4.25 -12.32
N LYS A 329 6.79 -5.56 -12.48
CA LYS A 329 5.97 -6.23 -13.51
C LYS A 329 6.33 -5.89 -14.96
N SER A 330 7.61 -5.57 -15.22
CA SER A 330 8.07 -5.32 -16.58
C SER A 330 7.93 -6.55 -17.48
N ASP A 331 8.07 -7.77 -16.89
CA ASP A 331 7.92 -9.05 -17.58
C ASP A 331 6.54 -9.24 -18.22
N VAL A 332 5.50 -8.62 -17.66
CA VAL A 332 4.14 -8.68 -18.20
C VAL A 332 4.08 -8.12 -19.62
N LEU A 333 4.95 -7.16 -19.94
CA LEU A 333 5.01 -6.53 -21.25
C LEU A 333 5.99 -7.21 -22.23
N ASP A 334 6.64 -8.30 -21.82
CA ASP A 334 7.71 -8.96 -22.60
C ASP A 334 7.31 -9.38 -24.02
N THR A 335 6.03 -9.68 -24.25
CA THR A 335 5.52 -10.15 -25.53
C THR A 335 4.77 -9.10 -26.36
N PHE A 336 4.72 -7.86 -25.88
CA PHE A 336 4.00 -6.78 -26.58
C PHE A 336 4.81 -6.26 -27.75
N ASP A 337 4.14 -5.99 -28.87
CA ASP A 337 4.77 -5.39 -30.07
C ASP A 337 5.11 -3.93 -29.86
N THR A 338 4.18 -3.19 -29.26
CA THR A 338 4.27 -1.76 -29.00
C THR A 338 3.88 -1.48 -27.57
N ILE A 339 4.65 -0.63 -26.89
CA ILE A 339 4.37 -0.16 -25.54
C ILE A 339 3.90 1.28 -25.64
N LYS A 340 2.78 1.59 -25.02
CA LYS A 340 2.26 2.96 -24.93
C LYS A 340 2.46 3.53 -23.54
N ALA A 341 2.74 4.82 -23.46
CA ALA A 341 2.87 5.55 -22.21
C ALA A 341 2.10 6.87 -22.32
N CYS A 342 1.21 7.13 -21.37
CA CYS A 342 0.44 8.38 -21.36
C CYS A 342 1.32 9.53 -20.87
N VAL A 343 1.54 10.52 -21.74
CA VAL A 343 2.42 11.67 -21.46
C VAL A 343 1.64 12.96 -21.24
N ALA A 344 0.37 12.99 -21.58
CA ALA A 344 -0.51 14.16 -21.42
C ALA A 344 -1.97 13.70 -21.39
N TYR A 345 -2.86 14.59 -20.96
CA TYR A 345 -4.31 14.39 -21.02
C TYR A 345 -4.94 15.44 -21.92
N LYS A 346 -6.04 15.07 -22.60
CA LYS A 346 -6.96 16.03 -23.22
C LYS A 346 -8.17 16.16 -22.32
N VAL A 347 -8.44 17.38 -21.90
CA VAL A 347 -9.61 17.74 -21.08
C VAL A 347 -10.35 18.83 -21.82
N ASP A 348 -11.60 18.56 -22.20
CA ASP A 348 -12.44 19.49 -22.99
C ASP A 348 -11.72 20.00 -24.26
N GLY A 349 -10.97 19.10 -24.94
CA GLY A 349 -10.23 19.42 -26.16
C GLY A 349 -8.89 20.12 -25.96
N GLU A 350 -8.53 20.44 -24.73
CA GLU A 350 -7.26 21.10 -24.39
C GLU A 350 -6.26 20.10 -23.82
N GLU A 351 -5.03 20.10 -24.31
CA GLU A 351 -3.97 19.22 -23.84
C GLU A 351 -3.30 19.80 -22.61
N ILE A 352 -3.24 18.99 -21.53
CA ILE A 352 -2.58 19.34 -20.28
C ILE A 352 -1.56 18.26 -19.91
N ASP A 353 -0.50 18.64 -19.20
CA ASP A 353 0.59 17.75 -18.78
C ASP A 353 0.69 17.59 -17.24
N TYR A 354 -0.34 17.96 -16.52
CA TYR A 354 -0.41 17.87 -15.07
C TYR A 354 -1.69 17.15 -14.63
N PHE A 355 -1.67 16.57 -13.42
CA PHE A 355 -2.82 15.87 -12.86
C PHE A 355 -3.83 16.91 -12.34
N PRO A 356 -5.04 17.02 -12.98
CA PRO A 356 -5.97 18.10 -12.68
C PRO A 356 -6.85 17.81 -11.46
N TYR A 357 -7.42 18.86 -10.87
CA TYR A 357 -8.41 18.75 -9.78
C TYR A 357 -9.63 17.92 -10.21
N ASP A 358 -10.19 18.26 -11.37
CA ASP A 358 -11.36 17.55 -11.94
C ASP A 358 -10.89 16.40 -12.83
N ILE A 359 -10.40 15.32 -12.23
CA ILE A 359 -10.08 14.10 -12.96
C ILE A 359 -11.37 13.29 -13.13
N THR A 360 -12.03 13.45 -14.27
CA THR A 360 -13.33 12.85 -14.55
C THR A 360 -13.26 11.86 -15.72
N GLU A 361 -14.40 11.25 -16.06
CA GLU A 361 -14.51 10.33 -17.20
C GLU A 361 -14.24 10.98 -18.57
N GLY A 362 -14.25 12.31 -18.66
CA GLY A 362 -13.99 13.04 -19.91
C GLY A 362 -12.50 13.26 -20.21
N VAL A 363 -11.61 12.69 -19.45
CA VAL A 363 -10.16 12.81 -19.66
C VAL A 363 -9.71 11.76 -20.67
N GLU A 364 -9.07 12.21 -21.76
CA GLU A 364 -8.51 11.33 -22.80
C GLU A 364 -6.99 11.29 -22.68
N PRO A 365 -6.37 10.09 -22.65
CA PRO A 365 -4.91 10.00 -22.62
C PRO A 365 -4.28 10.31 -23.97
N VAL A 366 -3.12 10.98 -23.94
CA VAL A 366 -2.26 11.20 -25.10
C VAL A 366 -1.03 10.30 -24.93
N TYR A 367 -0.84 9.39 -25.87
CA TYR A 367 0.20 8.37 -25.75
C TYR A 367 1.45 8.67 -26.59
N ALA A 368 2.62 8.41 -25.99
CA ALA A 368 3.84 8.14 -26.73
C ALA A 368 3.92 6.63 -26.98
N GLU A 369 4.46 6.22 -28.11
CA GLU A 369 4.64 4.82 -28.47
C GLU A 369 6.13 4.46 -28.51
N LEU A 370 6.47 3.30 -27.94
CA LEU A 370 7.82 2.76 -27.95
C LEU A 370 7.77 1.31 -28.44
N PRO A 371 8.83 0.82 -29.11
CA PRO A 371 8.87 -0.57 -29.53
C PRO A 371 8.94 -1.51 -28.33
N GLY A 372 8.22 -2.62 -28.40
CA GLY A 372 8.33 -3.68 -27.42
C GLY A 372 9.65 -4.43 -27.54
N TRP A 373 10.10 -5.02 -26.44
CA TRP A 373 11.38 -5.75 -26.44
C TRP A 373 11.26 -7.20 -26.84
N LYS A 374 10.08 -7.79 -26.82
CA LYS A 374 9.79 -9.15 -27.28
C LYS A 374 10.82 -10.19 -26.82
N THR A 375 11.17 -10.13 -25.55
CA THR A 375 12.19 -10.97 -24.93
C THR A 375 11.70 -11.37 -23.56
N ASP A 376 11.76 -12.66 -23.25
CA ASP A 376 11.47 -13.16 -21.90
C ASP A 376 12.60 -12.73 -20.96
N MET A 377 12.31 -11.83 -20.03
CA MET A 377 13.28 -11.31 -19.07
C MET A 377 13.25 -12.05 -17.72
N THR A 378 12.37 -13.02 -17.55
CA THR A 378 12.11 -13.65 -16.24
C THR A 378 13.33 -14.39 -15.65
N LYS A 379 14.30 -14.76 -16.46
CA LYS A 379 15.52 -15.47 -16.04
C LYS A 379 16.75 -14.58 -16.01
N MET A 380 16.64 -13.31 -16.36
CA MET A 380 17.76 -12.38 -16.35
C MET A 380 18.18 -12.07 -14.92
N GLN A 381 19.48 -11.91 -14.70
CA GLN A 381 20.08 -11.66 -13.38
C GLN A 381 20.85 -10.33 -13.31
N SER A 382 21.10 -9.70 -14.46
CA SER A 382 21.89 -8.48 -14.54
C SER A 382 21.31 -7.55 -15.61
N GLU A 383 21.45 -6.24 -15.43
CA GLU A 383 21.03 -5.25 -16.43
C GLU A 383 21.81 -5.35 -17.74
N ASP A 384 22.99 -5.97 -17.72
CA ASP A 384 23.77 -6.23 -18.94
C ASP A 384 23.05 -7.15 -19.93
N GLU A 385 22.09 -7.93 -19.45
CA GLU A 385 21.28 -8.83 -20.26
C GLU A 385 20.07 -8.16 -20.90
N PHE A 386 19.75 -6.92 -20.51
CA PHE A 386 18.55 -6.22 -21.00
C PHE A 386 18.63 -5.95 -22.50
N PRO A 387 17.54 -6.24 -23.25
CA PRO A 387 17.47 -5.86 -24.66
C PRO A 387 17.57 -4.34 -24.83
N GLU A 388 18.05 -3.92 -26.00
CA GLU A 388 18.18 -2.51 -26.35
C GLU A 388 16.86 -1.74 -26.21
N GLU A 389 15.76 -2.34 -26.66
CA GLU A 389 14.42 -1.74 -26.59
C GLU A 389 13.97 -1.54 -25.14
N PHE A 390 14.31 -2.46 -24.24
CA PHE A 390 13.99 -2.30 -22.82
C PHE A 390 14.83 -1.20 -22.17
N ASN A 391 16.12 -1.13 -22.51
CA ASN A 391 16.97 -0.03 -22.04
C ASN A 391 16.46 1.33 -22.53
N ALA A 392 15.99 1.41 -23.77
CA ALA A 392 15.38 2.63 -24.31
C ALA A 392 14.11 3.02 -23.55
N TYR A 393 13.30 2.03 -23.18
CA TYR A 393 12.09 2.25 -22.37
C TYR A 393 12.45 2.78 -20.97
N LEU A 394 13.44 2.18 -20.31
CA LEU A 394 13.91 2.65 -19.00
C LEU A 394 14.45 4.09 -19.08
N THR A 395 15.24 4.40 -20.09
CA THR A 395 15.78 5.75 -20.32
C THR A 395 14.65 6.75 -20.53
N PHE A 396 13.65 6.39 -21.33
CA PHE A 396 12.48 7.23 -21.57
C PHE A 396 11.74 7.53 -20.26
N LEU A 397 11.49 6.52 -19.44
CA LEU A 397 10.81 6.68 -18.15
C LEU A 397 11.62 7.58 -17.20
N GLU A 398 12.93 7.36 -17.12
CA GLU A 398 13.81 8.17 -16.26
C GLU A 398 13.85 9.64 -16.70
N GLU A 399 13.89 9.90 -17.99
CA GLU A 399 13.83 11.26 -18.54
C GLU A 399 12.48 11.93 -18.22
N GLN A 400 11.38 11.20 -18.38
CA GLN A 400 10.05 11.72 -18.09
C GLN A 400 9.85 12.02 -16.61
N LEU A 401 10.35 11.15 -15.73
CA LEU A 401 10.10 11.24 -14.28
C LEU A 401 11.18 12.01 -13.52
N GLY A 402 12.36 12.20 -14.13
CA GLY A 402 13.47 12.93 -13.52
C GLY A 402 14.15 12.20 -12.37
N VAL A 403 13.98 10.89 -12.25
CA VAL A 403 14.52 10.05 -11.17
C VAL A 403 15.02 8.73 -11.75
N GLU A 404 16.12 8.22 -11.22
CA GLU A 404 16.69 6.94 -11.65
C GLU A 404 15.86 5.74 -11.20
N ILE A 405 15.70 4.77 -12.09
CA ILE A 405 15.10 3.48 -11.77
C ILE A 405 16.19 2.59 -11.19
N LYS A 406 16.20 2.42 -9.88
CA LYS A 406 17.25 1.69 -9.14
C LYS A 406 17.06 0.19 -9.20
N ILE A 407 15.82 -0.28 -9.23
CA ILE A 407 15.48 -1.70 -9.19
C ILE A 407 14.42 -2.00 -10.24
N VAL A 408 14.61 -3.12 -10.98
CA VAL A 408 13.64 -3.65 -11.92
C VAL A 408 13.25 -5.07 -11.48
N SER A 409 11.96 -5.29 -11.27
CA SER A 409 11.42 -6.63 -11.02
C SER A 409 11.03 -7.29 -12.34
N VAL A 410 11.57 -8.47 -12.59
CA VAL A 410 11.35 -9.23 -13.84
C VAL A 410 10.53 -10.49 -13.64
N GLY A 411 9.91 -10.65 -12.47
CA GLY A 411 9.03 -11.76 -12.13
C GLY A 411 8.56 -11.67 -10.69
N PRO A 412 7.65 -12.56 -10.24
CA PRO A 412 7.05 -12.45 -8.90
C PRO A 412 7.96 -12.91 -7.75
N ASP A 413 8.97 -13.75 -8.02
CA ASP A 413 9.84 -14.31 -6.99
C ASP A 413 10.85 -13.28 -6.47
N ARG A 414 11.22 -13.40 -5.19
CA ARG A 414 12.26 -12.57 -4.55
C ARG A 414 13.54 -12.50 -5.40
N ALA A 415 13.96 -13.62 -5.98
CA ALA A 415 15.20 -13.71 -6.77
C ALA A 415 15.10 -13.00 -8.13
N GLN A 416 13.88 -12.72 -8.61
CA GLN A 416 13.64 -12.06 -9.90
C GLN A 416 13.67 -10.54 -9.76
N THR A 417 14.76 -10.02 -9.23
CA THR A 417 14.96 -8.61 -8.92
C THR A 417 16.35 -8.19 -9.38
N ILE A 418 16.43 -7.15 -10.22
CA ILE A 418 17.67 -6.68 -10.81
C ILE A 418 17.97 -5.27 -10.31
N GLU A 419 19.12 -5.10 -9.66
CA GLU A 419 19.59 -3.79 -9.22
C GLU A 419 20.35 -3.10 -10.36
N ARG A 420 20.16 -1.78 -10.47
CA ARG A 420 20.84 -0.91 -11.42
C ARG A 420 21.64 0.14 -10.65
N TYR A 421 22.60 0.78 -11.31
CA TYR A 421 23.47 1.79 -10.69
C TYR A 421 24.18 1.23 -9.45
N THR A 422 24.75 0.03 -9.60
CA THR A 422 25.40 -0.69 -8.49
C THR A 422 26.86 -0.29 -8.28
N GLU A 423 27.37 0.63 -9.06
CA GLU A 423 28.73 1.12 -8.92
C GLU A 423 28.84 2.04 -7.70
N GLU A 424 29.59 1.56 -6.72
CA GLU A 424 30.19 2.19 -5.53
C GLU A 424 29.99 1.43 -4.26
#